data_7e4f34f8dde8374bc53c5fb75c7bbe5e
#
_entry.id   7e4f34f8dde8374bc53c5fb75c7bbe5e
#
_cell.length_a   1.000
_cell.length_b   1.000
_cell.length_c   1.000
_cell.angle_alpha   90.00
_cell.angle_beta   90.00
_cell.angle_gamma   90.00
#
_symmetry.space_group_name_H-M   'P 1'
#
loop_
_entity.id
_entity.type
_entity.pdbx_description
1 polymer ?
#
loop_
_entity_poly.entity_id
_entity_poly.type
_entity_poly.pdbx_seq_one_letter_code
_entity_poly.pdbx_strand_id
1 'polypeptide(L)'
;MTSYFIGDLRSGPIAVRNLAPTSGPWSDRLGAPQSVDVTLNMNSPEIRTLDLRNVATEAKAYLGVEEGGVIMACDPIWTRNYDRDAGTLKLGALGWGSYYNHRLILPLLAKVIGLNQWTVPDPENPAKTIPNPLLATVINGVSLGTRAKRLLQQAHLWTGGALPMVFQADEADDRTKTYDGTDFKSVGEAIKQISEMENGPEMRFESRFTADRRGVEVLFRTGTVAQPLLTSQSVPMWDVTAPQSAVSNFKTDSDASDMGSLAWQTGGRQADTVLVARAYDPALVDAGYPLMERFDSSHSSVEIQGTLDSYAADNMASGRYPTEEWSFIAQARPVDADGFPAGPFVGQYSTGDYADLKFAKFDPETNAGDPYLQAGGTSRHRIVGLSGDEKGASINVQLAPKVGI
;
A
#
# COMPACT_ATOMS: atom_id res chain seq x y z
N MET A 1 -1.07 -8.87 -23.39
CA MET A 1 0.32 -8.47 -23.73
C MET A 1 0.60 -7.25 -22.90
N THR A 2 1.65 -7.29 -22.12
CA THR A 2 2.08 -6.18 -21.28
C THR A 2 2.55 -5.02 -22.14
N SER A 3 2.13 -3.84 -21.81
CA SER A 3 2.50 -2.61 -22.51
C SER A 3 2.83 -1.53 -21.49
N TYR A 4 3.92 -0.79 -21.75
CA TYR A 4 4.29 0.34 -20.90
C TYR A 4 3.97 1.65 -21.61
N PHE A 5 3.70 2.67 -20.82
CA PHE A 5 3.36 4.00 -21.35
C PHE A 5 3.85 5.10 -20.41
N ILE A 6 4.08 6.28 -21.00
CA ILE A 6 4.52 7.48 -20.28
C ILE A 6 3.53 8.60 -20.58
N GLY A 7 3.20 9.40 -19.58
CA GLY A 7 2.32 10.55 -19.75
C GLY A 7 2.64 11.71 -18.80
N ASP A 8 1.87 12.78 -18.95
CA ASP A 8 2.03 14.00 -18.16
C ASP A 8 1.43 13.85 -16.76
N LEU A 9 2.26 14.08 -15.76
CA LEU A 9 1.89 13.86 -14.34
C LEU A 9 0.74 14.76 -13.87
N ARG A 10 0.69 16.01 -14.34
CA ARG A 10 -0.27 17.00 -13.86
C ARG A 10 -1.62 16.95 -14.56
N SER A 11 -1.62 16.68 -15.85
CA SER A 11 -2.83 16.76 -16.67
C SER A 11 -3.38 15.39 -17.08
N GLY A 12 -2.55 14.34 -16.96
CA GLY A 12 -2.93 12.95 -17.20
C GLY A 12 -2.78 12.40 -18.62
N PRO A 13 -2.65 13.20 -19.73
CA PRO A 13 -2.53 12.66 -21.09
C PRO A 13 -1.32 11.73 -21.25
N ILE A 14 -1.53 10.65 -22.02
CA ILE A 14 -0.47 9.73 -22.41
C ILE A 14 0.29 10.30 -23.60
N ALA A 15 1.61 10.46 -23.46
CA ALA A 15 2.49 10.96 -24.48
C ALA A 15 3.14 9.84 -25.31
N VAL A 16 3.49 8.73 -24.68
CA VAL A 16 4.10 7.55 -25.32
C VAL A 16 3.31 6.31 -24.93
N ARG A 17 2.99 5.48 -25.91
CA ARG A 17 2.38 4.15 -25.74
C ARG A 17 3.28 3.07 -26.30
N ASN A 18 3.00 1.84 -25.86
CA ASN A 18 3.71 0.64 -26.33
C ASN A 18 5.24 0.75 -26.18
N LEU A 19 5.66 1.35 -25.07
CA LEU A 19 7.08 1.35 -24.72
C LEU A 19 7.50 -0.10 -24.46
N ALA A 20 8.58 -0.55 -25.09
CA ALA A 20 9.08 -1.92 -24.98
C ALA A 20 10.38 -1.93 -24.15
N PRO A 21 10.32 -2.14 -22.84
CA PRO A 21 11.50 -2.25 -22.00
C PRO A 21 12.20 -3.61 -22.21
N THR A 22 13.50 -3.64 -21.96
CA THR A 22 14.27 -4.89 -21.83
C THR A 22 14.10 -5.54 -20.47
N SER A 23 13.68 -4.77 -19.47
CA SER A 23 13.26 -5.21 -18.15
C SER A 23 12.26 -4.22 -17.60
N GLY A 24 11.16 -4.70 -17.02
CA GLY A 24 10.05 -3.87 -16.58
C GLY A 24 9.33 -4.44 -15.37
N PRO A 25 10.00 -4.67 -14.22
CA PRO A 25 9.30 -5.10 -13.01
C PRO A 25 8.36 -4.01 -12.49
N TRP A 26 7.21 -4.46 -11.97
CA TRP A 26 6.27 -3.63 -11.25
C TRP A 26 5.76 -4.35 -10.01
N SER A 27 5.36 -3.61 -9.01
CA SER A 27 4.76 -4.15 -7.79
C SER A 27 3.68 -3.24 -7.24
N ASP A 28 2.66 -3.88 -6.67
CA ASP A 28 1.59 -3.27 -5.87
C ASP A 28 1.45 -4.05 -4.57
N ARG A 29 1.69 -3.42 -3.43
CA ARG A 29 1.60 -4.04 -2.10
C ARG A 29 0.72 -3.21 -1.19
N LEU A 30 -0.08 -3.91 -0.41
CA LEU A 30 -0.92 -3.29 0.61
C LEU A 30 -0.05 -2.60 1.66
N GLY A 31 -0.37 -1.35 1.99
CA GLY A 31 0.40 -0.56 2.97
C GLY A 31 1.77 -0.06 2.49
N ALA A 32 2.16 -0.32 1.25
CA ALA A 32 3.39 0.18 0.66
C ALA A 32 3.13 0.97 -0.64
N PRO A 33 4.02 1.88 -1.03
CA PRO A 33 3.92 2.53 -2.33
C PRO A 33 4.03 1.51 -3.46
N GLN A 34 3.19 1.65 -4.48
CA GLN A 34 3.31 0.96 -5.75
C GLN A 34 4.63 1.36 -6.43
N SER A 35 5.21 0.50 -7.27
CA SER A 35 6.43 0.84 -8.02
C SER A 35 6.41 0.28 -9.43
N VAL A 36 7.05 1.00 -10.33
CA VAL A 36 7.34 0.56 -11.70
C VAL A 36 8.78 0.97 -12.05
N ASP A 37 9.59 -0.02 -12.39
CA ASP A 37 10.95 0.20 -12.85
C ASP A 37 11.10 -0.33 -14.26
N VAL A 38 11.72 0.45 -15.17
CA VAL A 38 11.99 -0.02 -16.53
C VAL A 38 13.43 0.24 -16.93
N THR A 39 13.97 -0.68 -17.72
CA THR A 39 15.23 -0.51 -18.41
C THR A 39 14.96 -0.52 -19.92
N LEU A 40 15.36 0.52 -20.62
CA LEU A 40 15.16 0.71 -22.05
C LEU A 40 16.49 0.59 -22.77
N ASN A 41 16.49 -0.11 -23.91
CA ASN A 41 17.63 -0.12 -24.82
C ASN A 41 17.55 1.11 -25.76
N MET A 42 18.40 2.09 -25.51
CA MET A 42 18.45 3.35 -26.30
C MET A 42 18.94 3.14 -27.74
N ASN A 43 19.47 1.97 -28.06
CA ASN A 43 19.91 1.61 -29.42
C ASN A 43 18.77 0.95 -30.23
N SER A 44 17.65 0.60 -29.61
CA SER A 44 16.46 0.07 -30.32
C SER A 44 15.86 1.11 -31.25
N PRO A 45 15.52 0.76 -32.50
CA PRO A 45 14.94 1.69 -33.49
C PRO A 45 13.68 2.39 -32.97
N GLU A 46 12.80 1.67 -32.24
CA GLU A 46 11.54 2.20 -31.70
C GLU A 46 11.82 3.24 -30.61
N ILE A 47 12.77 2.95 -29.72
CA ILE A 47 13.13 3.83 -28.60
C ILE A 47 13.87 5.08 -29.08
N ARG A 48 14.73 4.95 -30.07
CA ARG A 48 15.53 6.08 -30.62
C ARG A 48 14.69 7.20 -31.22
N THR A 49 13.47 6.91 -31.67
CA THR A 49 12.55 7.92 -32.23
C THR A 49 11.82 8.71 -31.12
N LEU A 50 11.88 8.26 -29.91
CA LEU A 50 11.22 8.89 -28.77
C LEU A 50 12.17 9.91 -28.11
N ASP A 51 11.71 11.13 -27.90
CA ASP A 51 12.44 12.14 -27.13
C ASP A 51 12.28 11.89 -25.63
N LEU A 52 12.82 10.75 -25.16
CA LEU A 52 12.65 10.32 -23.78
C LEU A 52 13.26 11.29 -22.76
N ARG A 53 14.23 12.11 -23.18
CA ARG A 53 14.79 13.13 -22.29
C ARG A 53 13.73 14.16 -21.86
N ASN A 54 12.83 14.51 -22.74
CA ASN A 54 11.76 15.48 -22.49
C ASN A 54 10.48 14.81 -22.02
N VAL A 55 10.11 13.66 -22.60
CA VAL A 55 8.85 12.97 -22.31
C VAL A 55 8.89 12.26 -20.95
N ALA A 56 10.04 11.67 -20.56
CA ALA A 56 10.22 10.96 -19.29
C ALA A 56 10.94 11.83 -18.25
N THR A 57 10.59 13.12 -18.17
CA THR A 57 11.20 14.04 -17.21
C THR A 57 10.72 13.71 -15.80
N GLU A 58 11.66 13.59 -14.87
CA GLU A 58 11.43 13.29 -13.45
C GLU A 58 10.51 14.36 -12.83
N ALA A 59 9.63 13.95 -11.91
CA ALA A 59 8.63 14.77 -11.24
C ALA A 59 7.65 15.53 -12.17
N LYS A 60 7.70 15.25 -13.48
CA LYS A 60 6.83 15.85 -14.50
C LYS A 60 6.05 14.80 -15.29
N ALA A 61 6.56 13.59 -15.35
CA ALA A 61 5.95 12.48 -16.06
C ALA A 61 5.57 11.35 -15.12
N TYR A 62 4.62 10.52 -15.54
CA TYR A 62 4.33 9.23 -14.93
C TYR A 62 4.71 8.09 -15.87
N LEU A 63 5.01 6.93 -15.30
CA LEU A 63 5.25 5.65 -15.98
C LEU A 63 4.18 4.67 -15.58
N GLY A 64 3.54 4.03 -16.55
CA GLY A 64 2.50 3.04 -16.30
C GLY A 64 2.76 1.73 -17.03
N VAL A 65 2.19 0.67 -16.49
CA VAL A 65 2.14 -0.67 -17.08
C VAL A 65 0.70 -1.15 -17.19
N GLU A 66 0.36 -1.64 -18.37
CA GLU A 66 -0.97 -2.15 -18.71
C GLU A 66 -0.87 -3.63 -19.08
N GLU A 67 -1.77 -4.44 -18.57
CA GLU A 67 -2.00 -5.81 -19.01
C GLU A 67 -3.48 -6.01 -19.32
N GLY A 68 -3.76 -6.37 -20.57
CA GLY A 68 -5.13 -6.68 -20.96
C GLY A 68 -6.14 -5.55 -20.93
N GLY A 69 -5.69 -4.33 -21.03
CA GLY A 69 -6.55 -3.15 -20.95
C GLY A 69 -6.73 -2.60 -19.54
N VAL A 70 -6.07 -3.21 -18.56
CA VAL A 70 -6.10 -2.81 -17.15
C VAL A 70 -4.74 -2.24 -16.76
N ILE A 71 -4.72 -1.10 -16.07
CA ILE A 71 -3.48 -0.54 -15.51
C ILE A 71 -3.12 -1.37 -14.27
N MET A 72 -1.93 -1.99 -14.29
CA MET A 72 -1.41 -2.78 -13.18
C MET A 72 -0.68 -1.92 -12.16
N ALA A 73 0.10 -0.96 -12.67
CA ALA A 73 0.74 0.09 -11.88
C ALA A 73 0.93 1.32 -12.75
N CYS A 74 0.86 2.51 -12.17
CA CYS A 74 1.10 3.75 -12.88
C CYS A 74 1.44 4.83 -11.88
N ASP A 75 2.66 5.36 -11.92
CA ASP A 75 3.27 6.12 -10.86
C ASP A 75 4.15 7.25 -11.37
N PRO A 76 4.33 8.34 -10.58
CA PRO A 76 5.27 9.42 -10.91
C PRO A 76 6.70 8.92 -11.08
N ILE A 77 7.37 9.35 -12.14
CA ILE A 77 8.80 9.08 -12.37
C ILE A 77 9.61 9.97 -11.42
N TRP A 78 10.42 9.35 -10.56
CA TRP A 78 11.31 10.06 -9.64
C TRP A 78 12.77 9.93 -10.00
N THR A 79 13.17 8.84 -10.66
CA THR A 79 14.58 8.60 -11.00
C THR A 79 14.73 8.30 -12.48
N ARG A 80 15.82 8.81 -13.04
CA ARG A 80 16.23 8.55 -14.41
C ARG A 80 17.76 8.42 -14.46
N ASN A 81 18.24 7.30 -14.98
CA ASN A 81 19.65 7.04 -15.12
C ASN A 81 19.96 6.61 -16.55
N TYR A 82 20.79 7.40 -17.24
CA TYR A 82 21.24 7.12 -18.59
C TYR A 82 22.71 6.72 -18.59
N ASP A 83 22.99 5.54 -19.11
CA ASP A 83 24.34 5.04 -19.36
C ASP A 83 24.58 5.01 -20.87
N ARG A 84 25.49 5.87 -21.34
CA ARG A 84 25.79 6.01 -22.77
C ARG A 84 26.53 4.80 -23.30
N ASP A 85 27.49 4.27 -22.54
CA ASP A 85 28.36 3.19 -23.00
C ASP A 85 27.58 1.86 -23.03
N ALA A 86 26.71 1.64 -22.06
CA ALA A 86 25.77 0.51 -22.07
C ALA A 86 24.59 0.72 -23.03
N GLY A 87 24.34 1.95 -23.49
CA GLY A 87 23.19 2.30 -24.32
C GLY A 87 21.85 2.09 -23.60
N THR A 88 21.80 2.28 -22.28
CA THR A 88 20.60 2.01 -21.47
C THR A 88 20.06 3.25 -20.79
N LEU A 89 18.74 3.31 -20.67
CA LEU A 89 18.02 4.28 -19.84
C LEU A 89 17.17 3.55 -18.82
N LYS A 90 17.39 3.83 -17.55
CA LYS A 90 16.57 3.31 -16.44
C LYS A 90 15.65 4.40 -15.93
N LEU A 91 14.38 4.06 -15.75
CA LEU A 91 13.36 4.92 -15.15
C LEU A 91 12.80 4.20 -13.93
N GLY A 92 12.69 4.91 -12.80
CA GLY A 92 12.06 4.42 -11.58
C GLY A 92 10.89 5.32 -11.20
N ALA A 93 9.72 4.71 -11.00
CA ALA A 93 8.49 5.37 -10.62
C ALA A 93 7.98 4.79 -9.29
N LEU A 94 7.38 5.65 -8.46
CA LEU A 94 6.93 5.29 -7.12
C LEU A 94 5.56 5.91 -6.84
N GLY A 95 4.66 5.14 -6.24
CA GLY A 95 3.25 5.41 -5.98
C GLY A 95 2.85 6.87 -5.84
N TRP A 96 1.68 7.25 -6.35
CA TRP A 96 1.16 8.64 -6.34
C TRP A 96 1.22 9.31 -4.97
N GLY A 97 1.11 8.52 -3.90
CA GLY A 97 1.27 9.00 -2.52
C GLY A 97 2.61 9.67 -2.26
N SER A 98 3.68 9.27 -2.98
CA SER A 98 5.03 9.82 -2.83
C SER A 98 5.11 11.32 -3.15
N TYR A 99 4.28 11.81 -4.09
CA TYR A 99 4.18 13.25 -4.37
C TYR A 99 3.78 14.05 -3.13
N TYR A 100 2.91 13.51 -2.28
CA TYR A 100 2.40 14.23 -1.12
C TYR A 100 3.40 14.34 0.03
N ASN A 101 4.53 13.64 -0.03
CA ASN A 101 5.66 13.88 0.85
C ASN A 101 6.34 15.23 0.57
N HIS A 102 6.15 15.77 -0.65
CA HIS A 102 6.62 17.09 -1.06
C HIS A 102 5.57 18.20 -0.86
N ARG A 103 4.42 17.88 -0.24
CA ARG A 103 3.32 18.81 -0.01
C ARG A 103 3.10 19.01 1.48
N LEU A 104 3.09 20.25 1.91
CA LEU A 104 2.83 20.62 3.31
C LEU A 104 1.35 20.90 3.53
N ILE A 105 0.88 20.66 4.75
CA ILE A 105 -0.48 21.01 5.19
C ILE A 105 -0.50 22.51 5.52
N LEU A 106 -0.73 23.31 4.50
CA LEU A 106 -0.77 24.77 4.62
C LEU A 106 -1.96 25.33 3.83
N PRO A 107 -2.76 26.24 4.42
CA PRO A 107 -3.79 26.96 3.67
C PRO A 107 -3.16 27.93 2.66
N LEU A 108 -3.91 28.33 1.64
CA LEU A 108 -3.41 29.28 0.63
C LEU A 108 -2.92 30.61 1.21
N LEU A 109 -3.44 31.01 2.36
CA LEU A 109 -3.00 32.20 3.08
C LEU A 109 -1.50 32.18 3.39
N ALA A 110 -0.93 31.00 3.66
CA ALA A 110 0.48 30.86 3.94
C ALA A 110 1.41 31.36 2.81
N LYS A 111 0.89 31.45 1.56
CA LYS A 111 1.64 31.97 0.42
C LYS A 111 1.82 33.50 0.44
N VAL A 112 0.90 34.22 1.05
CA VAL A 112 0.81 35.68 0.93
C VAL A 112 0.99 36.39 2.25
N ILE A 113 0.82 35.72 3.38
CA ILE A 113 0.98 36.27 4.71
C ILE A 113 2.47 36.61 4.98
N GLY A 114 2.73 37.72 5.65
CA GLY A 114 4.10 38.09 6.03
C GLY A 114 4.69 37.12 7.04
N LEU A 115 6.00 36.85 6.94
CA LEU A 115 6.67 35.89 7.83
C LEU A 115 6.57 36.28 9.31
N ASN A 116 6.50 37.56 9.61
CA ASN A 116 6.28 38.07 10.97
C ASN A 116 4.85 37.86 11.52
N GLN A 117 3.95 37.34 10.69
CA GLN A 117 2.56 37.03 11.05
C GLN A 117 2.31 35.53 11.19
N TRP A 118 3.36 34.71 11.14
CA TRP A 118 3.24 33.25 11.35
C TRP A 118 2.98 32.89 12.81
N THR A 119 3.34 33.78 13.72
CA THR A 119 2.97 33.72 15.14
C THR A 119 2.23 34.98 15.54
N VAL A 120 1.35 34.85 16.51
CA VAL A 120 0.56 35.98 17.07
C VAL A 120 0.69 35.96 18.60
N PRO A 121 0.47 37.12 19.29
CA PRO A 121 0.39 37.11 20.75
C PRO A 121 -0.68 36.14 21.23
N ASP A 122 -0.40 35.42 22.31
CA ASP A 122 -1.35 34.51 22.96
C ASP A 122 -2.47 35.39 23.61
N PRO A 123 -3.75 35.15 23.27
CA PRO A 123 -4.86 35.88 23.86
C PRO A 123 -4.94 35.77 25.40
N GLU A 124 -4.50 34.67 25.96
CA GLU A 124 -4.50 34.39 27.40
C GLU A 124 -3.24 34.91 28.08
N ASN A 125 -2.15 35.05 27.36
CA ASN A 125 -0.88 35.55 27.88
C ASN A 125 -0.11 36.35 26.79
N PRO A 126 -0.39 37.66 26.63
CA PRO A 126 0.21 38.47 25.56
C PRO A 126 1.75 38.57 25.58
N ALA A 127 2.41 38.15 26.66
CA ALA A 127 3.86 38.05 26.74
C ALA A 127 4.41 36.84 26.00
N LYS A 128 3.56 35.89 25.60
CA LYS A 128 3.90 34.69 24.80
C LYS A 128 3.37 34.82 23.37
N THR A 129 3.94 34.09 22.48
CA THR A 129 3.45 33.93 21.10
C THR A 129 2.99 32.50 20.86
N ILE A 130 1.91 32.41 20.08
CA ILE A 130 1.37 31.10 19.61
C ILE A 130 1.37 31.06 18.08
N PRO A 131 1.32 29.88 17.46
CA PRO A 131 1.09 29.75 16.03
C PRO A 131 -0.16 30.53 15.61
N ASN A 132 -0.09 31.19 14.45
CA ASN A 132 -1.23 31.96 13.95
C ASN A 132 -2.38 31.01 13.58
N PRO A 133 -3.55 31.08 14.25
CA PRO A 133 -4.67 30.17 13.97
C PRO A 133 -5.18 30.25 12.52
N LEU A 134 -4.93 31.35 11.80
CA LEU A 134 -5.30 31.49 10.39
C LEU A 134 -4.45 30.59 9.46
N LEU A 135 -3.31 30.10 9.95
CA LEU A 135 -2.46 29.14 9.23
C LEU A 135 -2.74 27.69 9.63
N ALA A 136 -3.64 27.47 10.58
CA ALA A 136 -4.07 26.12 10.93
C ALA A 136 -5.05 25.57 9.90
N THR A 137 -4.93 24.27 9.62
CA THR A 137 -5.93 23.51 8.86
C THR A 137 -6.79 22.73 9.82
N VAL A 138 -8.06 23.11 9.92
CA VAL A 138 -9.04 22.45 10.80
C VAL A 138 -10.00 21.61 9.97
N ILE A 139 -10.10 20.33 10.27
CA ILE A 139 -11.00 19.40 9.59
C ILE A 139 -11.92 18.77 10.66
N ASN A 140 -13.21 19.04 10.55
CA ASN A 140 -14.23 18.71 11.53
C ASN A 140 -15.34 17.88 10.92
N GLY A 141 -15.97 17.02 11.73
CA GLY A 141 -17.22 16.36 11.41
C GLY A 141 -17.12 15.35 10.27
N VAL A 142 -15.95 14.74 10.06
CA VAL A 142 -15.70 13.81 8.94
C VAL A 142 -14.88 12.62 9.36
N SER A 143 -15.08 11.49 8.65
CA SER A 143 -14.32 10.26 8.86
C SER A 143 -12.82 10.44 8.58
N LEU A 144 -12.00 9.48 9.05
CA LEU A 144 -10.56 9.47 8.82
C LEU A 144 -10.23 9.44 7.32
N GLY A 145 -10.97 8.66 6.52
CA GLY A 145 -10.80 8.63 5.07
C GLY A 145 -11.13 9.96 4.41
N THR A 146 -12.22 10.60 4.82
CA THR A 146 -12.56 11.95 4.33
C THR A 146 -11.54 12.99 4.79
N ARG A 147 -11.00 12.86 6.00
CA ARG A 147 -9.91 13.74 6.48
C ARG A 147 -8.69 13.65 5.56
N ALA A 148 -8.23 12.45 5.24
CA ALA A 148 -7.12 12.24 4.31
C ALA A 148 -7.42 12.87 2.94
N LYS A 149 -8.61 12.63 2.39
CA LYS A 149 -9.06 13.26 1.14
C LYS A 149 -9.01 14.80 1.18
N ARG A 150 -9.49 15.41 2.28
CA ARG A 150 -9.48 16.86 2.43
C ARG A 150 -8.08 17.46 2.47
N LEU A 151 -7.10 16.73 3.04
CA LEU A 151 -5.69 17.15 2.98
C LEU A 151 -5.13 17.12 1.56
N LEU A 152 -5.46 16.07 0.77
CA LEU A 152 -5.10 16.01 -0.64
C LEU A 152 -5.73 17.16 -1.43
N GLN A 153 -7.03 17.41 -1.24
CA GLN A 153 -7.75 18.49 -1.91
C GLN A 153 -7.14 19.85 -1.57
N GLN A 154 -6.77 20.09 -0.31
CA GLN A 154 -6.09 21.33 0.08
C GLN A 154 -4.75 21.50 -0.64
N ALA A 155 -3.96 20.44 -0.76
CA ALA A 155 -2.70 20.47 -1.51
C ALA A 155 -2.91 20.82 -2.99
N HIS A 156 -4.04 20.41 -3.58
CA HIS A 156 -4.41 20.70 -4.96
C HIS A 156 -4.81 22.15 -5.21
N LEU A 157 -5.23 22.89 -4.20
CA LEU A 157 -5.59 24.32 -4.34
C LEU A 157 -4.40 25.21 -4.72
N TRP A 158 -3.18 24.77 -4.40
CA TRP A 158 -1.99 25.56 -4.73
C TRP A 158 -1.71 25.51 -6.25
N THR A 159 -1.30 26.62 -6.81
CA THR A 159 -0.92 26.70 -8.22
C THR A 159 0.14 25.66 -8.55
N GLY A 160 -0.15 24.76 -9.48
CA GLY A 160 0.73 23.63 -9.83
C GLY A 160 0.60 22.42 -8.89
N GLY A 161 -0.24 22.46 -7.87
CA GLY A 161 -0.43 21.38 -6.92
C GLY A 161 -1.45 20.33 -7.34
N ALA A 162 -2.29 20.62 -8.34
CA ALA A 162 -3.32 19.68 -8.80
C ALA A 162 -2.71 18.54 -9.63
N LEU A 163 -3.18 17.33 -9.36
CA LEU A 163 -2.94 16.10 -10.11
C LEU A 163 -4.28 15.59 -10.68
N PRO A 164 -4.30 14.66 -11.64
CA PRO A 164 -5.53 14.14 -12.26
C PRO A 164 -6.27 13.18 -11.31
N MET A 165 -6.63 13.67 -10.12
CA MET A 165 -7.24 12.88 -9.06
C MET A 165 -8.75 12.99 -9.04
N VAL A 166 -9.38 11.86 -8.81
CA VAL A 166 -10.83 11.71 -8.55
C VAL A 166 -10.99 11.29 -7.09
N PHE A 167 -11.94 11.91 -6.40
CA PHE A 167 -12.20 11.67 -4.99
C PHE A 167 -13.58 11.10 -4.75
N GLN A 168 -13.69 10.17 -3.80
CA GLN A 168 -14.97 9.68 -3.30
C GLN A 168 -15.79 10.79 -2.63
N ALA A 169 -17.08 10.55 -2.43
CA ALA A 169 -17.92 11.42 -1.60
C ALA A 169 -17.38 11.56 -0.17
N ASP A 170 -17.79 12.62 0.53
CA ASP A 170 -17.48 12.78 1.94
C ASP A 170 -18.31 11.81 2.79
N GLU A 171 -17.69 11.29 3.84
CA GLU A 171 -18.35 10.53 4.88
C GLU A 171 -18.28 11.33 6.19
N ALA A 172 -19.45 11.51 6.82
CA ALA A 172 -19.57 12.22 8.10
C ALA A 172 -19.07 11.35 9.26
N ASP A 173 -18.50 11.99 10.28
CA ASP A 173 -18.10 11.40 11.56
C ASP A 173 -18.02 12.57 12.57
N ASP A 174 -17.86 12.29 13.85
CA ASP A 174 -17.74 13.31 14.91
C ASP A 174 -16.29 13.78 15.15
N ARG A 175 -15.34 13.22 14.43
CA ARG A 175 -13.90 13.47 14.63
C ARG A 175 -13.47 14.85 14.15
N THR A 176 -12.61 15.46 14.94
CA THR A 176 -11.98 16.75 14.65
C THR A 176 -10.47 16.64 14.73
N LYS A 177 -9.77 17.32 13.84
CA LYS A 177 -8.30 17.46 13.89
C LYS A 177 -7.86 18.81 13.39
N THR A 178 -6.97 19.44 14.16
CA THR A 178 -6.23 20.64 13.76
C THR A 178 -4.79 20.27 13.40
N TYR A 179 -4.30 20.85 12.33
CA TYR A 179 -2.89 20.81 11.91
C TYR A 179 -2.38 22.25 11.91
N ASP A 180 -1.42 22.53 12.76
CA ASP A 180 -0.81 23.85 12.83
C ASP A 180 0.14 24.08 11.66
N GLY A 181 0.05 25.23 10.99
CA GLY A 181 0.89 25.54 9.85
C GLY A 181 2.39 25.59 10.19
N THR A 182 2.71 25.93 11.45
CA THR A 182 4.10 25.99 11.94
C THR A 182 4.76 24.64 12.13
N ASP A 183 3.98 23.54 12.14
CA ASP A 183 4.52 22.18 12.22
C ASP A 183 5.15 21.71 10.90
N PHE A 184 4.84 22.39 9.80
CA PHE A 184 5.31 22.03 8.45
C PHE A 184 5.14 20.55 8.10
N LYS A 185 4.08 19.94 8.63
CA LYS A 185 3.80 18.53 8.43
C LYS A 185 3.47 18.24 6.97
N SER A 186 4.05 17.18 6.41
CA SER A 186 3.71 16.78 5.05
C SER A 186 2.34 16.09 4.99
N VAL A 187 1.65 16.27 3.87
CA VAL A 187 0.37 15.60 3.60
C VAL A 187 0.55 14.09 3.56
N GLY A 188 1.64 13.60 2.94
CA GLY A 188 1.95 12.17 2.86
C GLY A 188 2.12 11.54 4.24
N GLU A 189 2.89 12.18 5.13
CA GLU A 189 3.06 11.72 6.52
C GLU A 189 1.73 11.71 7.29
N ALA A 190 0.91 12.76 7.14
CA ALA A 190 -0.38 12.83 7.81
C ALA A 190 -1.33 11.71 7.35
N ILE A 191 -1.36 11.41 6.05
CA ILE A 191 -2.17 10.32 5.48
C ILE A 191 -1.69 8.98 6.02
N LYS A 192 -0.37 8.75 6.03
CA LYS A 192 0.22 7.54 6.61
C LYS A 192 -0.20 7.37 8.07
N GLN A 193 -0.04 8.41 8.89
CA GLN A 193 -0.47 8.36 10.30
C GLN A 193 -1.97 8.09 10.46
N ILE A 194 -2.82 8.62 9.57
CA ILE A 194 -4.27 8.33 9.61
C ILE A 194 -4.54 6.85 9.33
N SER A 195 -3.84 6.22 8.37
CA SER A 195 -4.02 4.79 8.07
C SER A 195 -3.48 3.87 9.17
N GLU A 196 -2.49 4.32 9.93
CA GLU A 196 -1.88 3.57 11.03
C GLU A 196 -2.61 3.73 12.37
N MET A 197 -3.66 4.57 12.44
CA MET A 197 -4.49 4.68 13.66
C MET A 197 -5.27 3.38 13.89
N GLU A 198 -5.64 3.13 15.14
CA GLU A 198 -6.58 2.09 15.47
C GLU A 198 -7.88 2.26 14.67
N ASN A 199 -8.31 1.23 13.96
CA ASN A 199 -9.41 1.27 12.99
C ASN A 199 -9.22 2.33 11.89
N GLY A 200 -7.97 2.68 11.58
CA GLY A 200 -7.63 3.56 10.47
C GLY A 200 -8.05 2.94 9.14
N PRO A 201 -8.59 3.76 8.20
CA PRO A 201 -9.02 3.23 6.92
C PRO A 201 -7.82 2.87 6.06
N GLU A 202 -7.92 1.79 5.30
CA GLU A 202 -7.02 1.57 4.18
C GLU A 202 -7.21 2.65 3.12
N MET A 203 -6.12 3.01 2.47
CA MET A 203 -6.10 4.05 1.45
C MET A 203 -5.34 3.57 0.23
N ARG A 204 -5.86 3.91 -0.95
CA ARG A 204 -5.29 3.48 -2.21
C ARG A 204 -5.41 4.56 -3.28
N PHE A 205 -4.36 4.67 -4.10
CA PHE A 205 -4.36 5.45 -5.33
C PHE A 205 -4.51 4.48 -6.50
N GLU A 206 -5.70 4.41 -7.07
CA GLU A 206 -6.02 3.51 -8.18
C GLU A 206 -5.96 4.26 -9.51
N SER A 207 -4.99 3.94 -10.32
CA SER A 207 -4.86 4.51 -11.66
C SER A 207 -5.79 3.80 -12.64
N ARG A 208 -6.54 4.57 -13.43
CA ARG A 208 -7.38 4.03 -14.50
C ARG A 208 -7.29 4.91 -15.75
N PHE A 209 -7.56 4.32 -16.90
CA PHE A 209 -7.67 5.11 -18.12
C PHE A 209 -8.89 6.02 -18.07
N THR A 210 -8.75 7.21 -18.65
CA THR A 210 -9.91 8.06 -18.98
C THR A 210 -10.86 7.33 -19.95
N ALA A 211 -12.11 7.74 -20.02
CA ALA A 211 -13.12 7.09 -20.86
C ALA A 211 -12.72 7.01 -22.36
N ASP A 212 -11.99 8.01 -22.86
CA ASP A 212 -11.44 8.04 -24.21
C ASP A 212 -10.09 7.30 -24.34
N ARG A 213 -9.58 6.76 -23.24
CA ARG A 213 -8.28 6.07 -23.10
C ARG A 213 -7.07 6.91 -23.53
N ARG A 214 -7.21 8.23 -23.64
CA ARG A 214 -6.09 9.12 -24.01
C ARG A 214 -5.25 9.58 -22.83
N GLY A 215 -5.73 9.36 -21.64
CA GLY A 215 -5.05 9.76 -20.40
C GLY A 215 -5.28 8.79 -19.27
N VAL A 216 -4.70 9.14 -18.13
CA VAL A 216 -4.87 8.45 -16.85
C VAL A 216 -5.50 9.42 -15.85
N GLU A 217 -6.45 8.93 -15.09
CA GLU A 217 -6.96 9.55 -13.88
C GLU A 217 -6.72 8.64 -12.69
N VAL A 218 -6.56 9.22 -11.52
CA VAL A 218 -6.23 8.48 -10.29
C VAL A 218 -7.36 8.62 -9.30
N LEU A 219 -8.02 7.53 -8.98
CA LEU A 219 -9.04 7.50 -7.95
C LEU A 219 -8.38 7.29 -6.58
N PHE A 220 -8.54 8.27 -5.69
CA PHE A 220 -8.18 8.08 -4.30
C PHE A 220 -9.33 7.43 -3.56
N ARG A 221 -9.12 6.18 -3.16
CA ARG A 221 -10.09 5.37 -2.40
C ARG A 221 -9.68 5.25 -0.95
N THR A 222 -10.69 5.26 -0.08
CA THR A 222 -10.50 4.99 1.35
C THR A 222 -11.56 4.00 1.83
N GLY A 223 -11.22 3.21 2.84
CA GLY A 223 -12.22 2.52 3.63
C GLY A 223 -13.17 3.51 4.33
N THR A 224 -14.33 3.03 4.72
CA THR A 224 -15.35 3.77 5.46
C THR A 224 -15.27 3.46 6.96
N VAL A 225 -16.01 4.20 7.79
CA VAL A 225 -16.13 3.90 9.23
C VAL A 225 -16.67 2.49 9.45
N ALA A 226 -17.66 2.07 8.64
CA ALA A 226 -18.27 0.75 8.74
C ALA A 226 -17.40 -0.37 8.15
N GLN A 227 -16.58 -0.06 7.15
CA GLN A 227 -15.70 -1.01 6.47
C GLN A 227 -14.34 -0.35 6.20
N PRO A 228 -13.43 -0.39 7.17
CA PRO A 228 -12.13 0.29 7.03
C PRO A 228 -11.20 -0.37 5.99
N LEU A 229 -11.43 -1.64 5.67
CA LEU A 229 -10.64 -2.37 4.68
C LEU A 229 -11.20 -2.15 3.27
N LEU A 230 -10.30 -1.97 2.30
CA LEU A 230 -10.63 -1.90 0.89
C LEU A 230 -10.64 -3.33 0.30
N THR A 231 -11.83 -3.89 0.12
CA THR A 231 -12.04 -5.20 -0.50
C THR A 231 -13.09 -5.10 -1.60
N SER A 232 -12.99 -5.94 -2.62
CA SER A 232 -14.09 -6.12 -3.57
C SER A 232 -15.11 -7.12 -3.04
N GLN A 233 -16.31 -7.13 -3.63
CA GLN A 233 -17.33 -8.16 -3.33
C GLN A 233 -17.02 -9.48 -4.05
N SER A 234 -16.18 -9.46 -5.08
CA SER A 234 -15.77 -10.64 -5.82
C SER A 234 -14.62 -11.32 -5.10
N VAL A 235 -14.74 -12.63 -4.89
CA VAL A 235 -13.68 -13.47 -4.31
C VAL A 235 -13.19 -14.39 -5.42
N PRO A 236 -12.06 -14.09 -6.08
CA PRO A 236 -11.46 -15.00 -7.05
C PRO A 236 -11.09 -16.33 -6.40
N MET A 237 -11.26 -17.41 -7.15
CA MET A 237 -10.90 -18.75 -6.69
C MET A 237 -9.91 -19.39 -7.65
N TRP A 238 -8.79 -19.87 -7.11
CA TRP A 238 -7.81 -20.67 -7.81
C TRP A 238 -7.84 -22.10 -7.31
N ASP A 239 -7.98 -23.08 -8.21
CA ASP A 239 -7.77 -24.49 -7.90
C ASP A 239 -6.29 -24.82 -8.14
N VAL A 240 -5.52 -24.91 -7.04
CA VAL A 240 -4.05 -25.06 -7.08
C VAL A 240 -3.66 -26.45 -7.59
N THR A 241 -4.46 -27.46 -7.28
CA THR A 241 -4.17 -28.88 -7.56
C THR A 241 -4.87 -29.40 -8.81
N ALA A 242 -5.61 -28.56 -9.54
CA ALA A 242 -6.22 -28.96 -10.80
C ALA A 242 -5.17 -29.39 -11.84
N PRO A 243 -5.44 -30.40 -12.69
CA PRO A 243 -4.49 -30.89 -13.72
C PRO A 243 -4.02 -29.79 -14.69
N GLN A 244 -4.84 -28.76 -14.91
CA GLN A 244 -4.52 -27.59 -15.72
C GLN A 244 -4.70 -26.32 -14.86
N SER A 245 -4.04 -26.32 -13.71
CA SER A 245 -4.12 -25.17 -12.81
C SER A 245 -3.57 -23.91 -13.46
N ALA A 246 -4.30 -22.80 -13.29
CA ALA A 246 -3.81 -21.46 -13.60
C ALA A 246 -2.72 -20.98 -12.62
N VAL A 247 -2.38 -21.79 -11.62
CA VAL A 247 -1.42 -21.53 -10.56
C VAL A 247 -0.17 -22.38 -10.77
N SER A 248 0.97 -21.79 -10.58
CA SER A 248 2.27 -22.48 -10.53
C SER A 248 3.12 -21.93 -9.38
N ASN A 249 4.18 -22.63 -9.02
CA ASN A 249 5.14 -22.21 -8.01
C ASN A 249 4.48 -21.82 -6.68
N PHE A 250 3.44 -22.56 -6.27
CA PHE A 250 2.82 -22.36 -4.96
C PHE A 250 3.84 -22.64 -3.84
N LYS A 251 3.92 -21.74 -2.87
CA LYS A 251 4.84 -21.82 -1.73
C LYS A 251 4.13 -21.40 -0.46
N THR A 252 4.55 -22.00 0.64
CA THR A 252 4.21 -21.58 1.99
C THR A 252 5.50 -21.39 2.78
N ASP A 253 5.67 -20.25 3.38
CA ASP A 253 6.79 -19.94 4.27
C ASP A 253 6.22 -19.71 5.67
N SER A 254 6.67 -20.50 6.65
CA SER A 254 6.21 -20.39 8.05
C SER A 254 7.39 -19.99 8.92
N ASP A 255 7.20 -18.90 9.69
CA ASP A 255 8.20 -18.36 10.61
C ASP A 255 7.62 -18.24 12.01
N ALA A 256 8.24 -18.90 12.96
CA ALA A 256 7.88 -18.90 14.38
C ALA A 256 8.85 -18.06 15.24
N SER A 257 9.79 -17.33 14.61
CA SER A 257 10.83 -16.58 15.36
C SER A 257 10.25 -15.51 16.27
N ASP A 258 9.10 -14.94 15.90
CA ASP A 258 8.39 -13.91 16.67
C ASP A 258 7.28 -14.46 17.55
N MET A 259 7.17 -15.79 17.68
CA MET A 259 6.19 -16.37 18.59
C MET A 259 6.53 -16.10 20.06
N GLY A 260 5.48 -15.95 20.88
CA GLY A 260 5.65 -15.84 22.33
C GLY A 260 4.36 -16.12 23.07
N SER A 261 4.49 -16.80 24.21
CA SER A 261 3.42 -17.06 25.16
C SER A 261 3.44 -16.11 26.37
N LEU A 262 4.51 -15.32 26.49
CA LEU A 262 4.69 -14.33 27.55
C LEU A 262 5.31 -13.06 26.97
N ALA A 263 4.59 -11.95 27.07
CA ALA A 263 5.06 -10.64 26.61
C ALA A 263 5.38 -9.74 27.82
N TRP A 264 6.53 -9.07 27.75
CA TRP A 264 6.97 -8.05 28.68
C TRP A 264 7.01 -6.70 27.97
N GLN A 265 6.50 -5.66 28.63
CA GLN A 265 6.55 -4.28 28.15
C GLN A 265 7.16 -3.39 29.21
N THR A 266 7.98 -2.43 28.77
CA THR A 266 8.47 -1.36 29.65
C THR A 266 7.90 -0.01 29.20
N GLY A 267 7.39 0.76 30.16
CA GLY A 267 6.85 2.10 29.96
C GLY A 267 7.81 3.21 30.39
N GLY A 268 7.24 4.37 30.65
CA GLY A 268 7.95 5.53 31.19
C GLY A 268 8.41 5.34 32.63
N ARG A 269 9.22 6.26 33.12
CA ARG A 269 9.67 6.29 34.51
C ARG A 269 8.65 7.05 35.37
N GLN A 270 8.23 6.41 36.46
CA GLN A 270 7.56 7.10 37.56
C GLN A 270 8.55 7.19 38.73
N ALA A 271 9.02 8.39 39.04
CA ALA A 271 10.13 8.64 39.96
C ALA A 271 11.37 7.81 39.58
N ASP A 272 11.84 6.91 40.43
CA ASP A 272 13.03 6.08 40.22
C ASP A 272 12.73 4.71 39.61
N THR A 273 11.46 4.37 39.33
CA THR A 273 11.04 3.05 38.82
C THR A 273 10.51 3.15 37.40
N VAL A 274 10.79 2.11 36.60
CA VAL A 274 10.21 1.94 35.26
C VAL A 274 8.89 1.18 35.39
N LEU A 275 7.85 1.65 34.71
CA LEU A 275 6.60 0.88 34.58
C LEU A 275 6.87 -0.40 33.80
N VAL A 276 6.35 -1.51 34.29
CA VAL A 276 6.44 -2.83 33.63
C VAL A 276 5.05 -3.45 33.54
N ALA A 277 4.72 -3.97 32.38
CA ALA A 277 3.53 -4.78 32.15
C ALA A 277 3.90 -6.15 31.60
N ARG A 278 3.00 -7.11 31.79
CA ARG A 278 3.14 -8.44 31.23
C ARG A 278 1.78 -8.99 30.81
N ALA A 279 1.80 -9.81 29.74
CA ALA A 279 0.65 -10.63 29.36
C ALA A 279 1.13 -12.07 29.13
N TYR A 280 0.36 -13.04 29.60
CA TYR A 280 0.67 -14.46 29.48
C TYR A 280 -0.53 -15.23 28.90
N ASP A 281 -0.27 -16.04 27.88
CA ASP A 281 -1.24 -16.99 27.35
C ASP A 281 -0.73 -18.42 27.56
N PRO A 282 -1.34 -19.23 28.43
CA PRO A 282 -0.91 -20.60 28.67
C PRO A 282 -1.21 -21.53 27.49
N ALA A 283 -2.09 -21.16 26.57
CA ALA A 283 -2.58 -22.07 25.53
C ALA A 283 -1.47 -22.67 24.65
N LEU A 284 -0.41 -21.92 24.37
CA LEU A 284 0.75 -22.45 23.64
C LEU A 284 1.53 -23.47 24.44
N VAL A 285 1.74 -23.20 25.75
CA VAL A 285 2.44 -24.14 26.63
C VAL A 285 1.62 -25.41 26.83
N ASP A 286 0.32 -25.26 27.01
CA ASP A 286 -0.63 -26.39 27.12
C ASP A 286 -0.69 -27.23 25.84
N ALA A 287 -0.47 -26.60 24.69
CA ALA A 287 -0.35 -27.27 23.39
C ALA A 287 1.02 -27.92 23.14
N GLY A 288 1.97 -27.84 24.10
CA GLY A 288 3.27 -28.48 24.05
C GLY A 288 4.41 -27.61 23.47
N TYR A 289 4.17 -26.32 23.24
CA TYR A 289 5.25 -25.40 22.90
C TYR A 289 6.09 -25.05 24.12
N PRO A 290 7.39 -24.78 23.97
CA PRO A 290 8.19 -24.25 25.07
C PRO A 290 7.73 -22.85 25.46
N LEU A 291 8.03 -22.42 26.69
CA LEU A 291 7.82 -21.04 27.08
C LEU A 291 8.73 -20.13 26.21
N MET A 292 8.12 -19.20 25.52
CA MET A 292 8.78 -18.18 24.70
C MET A 292 8.39 -16.80 25.18
N GLU A 293 9.39 -15.94 25.38
CA GLU A 293 9.21 -14.60 25.91
C GLU A 293 9.48 -13.55 24.83
N ARG A 294 8.62 -12.53 24.78
CA ARG A 294 8.81 -11.35 23.96
C ARG A 294 9.03 -10.14 24.85
N PHE A 295 9.90 -9.25 24.44
CA PHE A 295 10.18 -8.02 25.15
C PHE A 295 10.10 -6.81 24.19
N ASP A 296 9.40 -5.77 24.65
CA ASP A 296 9.32 -4.51 23.92
C ASP A 296 9.49 -3.33 24.86
N SER A 297 10.39 -2.42 24.52
CA SER A 297 10.71 -1.19 25.24
C SER A 297 10.38 0.09 24.46
N SER A 298 9.65 -0.01 23.36
CA SER A 298 9.34 1.13 22.49
C SER A 298 8.39 2.16 23.13
N HIS A 299 7.69 1.78 24.21
CA HIS A 299 6.68 2.59 24.88
C HIS A 299 7.19 3.42 26.05
N SER A 300 8.43 3.87 26.01
CA SER A 300 9.10 4.61 27.11
C SER A 300 8.44 5.92 27.53
N SER A 301 7.50 6.45 26.76
CA SER A 301 6.70 7.64 27.09
C SER A 301 5.37 7.33 27.76
N VAL A 302 4.99 6.05 27.92
CA VAL A 302 3.72 5.65 28.53
C VAL A 302 3.83 5.68 30.04
N GLU A 303 3.07 6.56 30.69
CA GLU A 303 3.06 6.76 32.15
C GLU A 303 1.83 6.13 32.85
N ILE A 304 0.91 5.54 32.09
CA ILE A 304 -0.34 4.94 32.59
C ILE A 304 -0.23 3.42 32.50
N GLN A 305 -0.31 2.73 33.66
CA GLN A 305 -0.19 1.27 33.75
C GLN A 305 -1.21 0.55 32.86
N GLY A 306 -2.48 0.94 32.86
CA GLY A 306 -3.53 0.29 32.07
C GLY A 306 -3.28 0.38 30.54
N THR A 307 -2.66 1.47 30.07
CA THR A 307 -2.23 1.61 28.67
C THR A 307 -1.09 0.63 28.36
N LEU A 308 -0.13 0.50 29.27
CA LEU A 308 1.00 -0.42 29.11
C LEU A 308 0.55 -1.87 29.14
N ASP A 309 -0.43 -2.21 30.00
CA ASP A 309 -1.04 -3.55 30.07
C ASP A 309 -1.74 -3.92 28.76
N SER A 310 -2.41 -2.95 28.12
CA SER A 310 -3.01 -3.15 26.79
C SER A 310 -1.96 -3.45 25.72
N TYR A 311 -0.85 -2.70 25.70
CA TYR A 311 0.26 -2.99 24.78
C TYR A 311 0.90 -4.36 25.02
N ALA A 312 1.01 -4.81 26.27
CA ALA A 312 1.51 -6.15 26.57
C ALA A 312 0.55 -7.24 26.04
N ALA A 313 -0.76 -7.03 26.21
CA ALA A 313 -1.79 -7.94 25.69
C ALA A 313 -1.76 -8.00 24.14
N ASP A 314 -1.65 -6.87 23.47
CA ASP A 314 -1.55 -6.79 22.00
C ASP A 314 -0.28 -7.45 21.47
N ASN A 315 0.86 -7.20 22.13
CA ASN A 315 2.14 -7.83 21.78
C ASN A 315 2.07 -9.36 21.94
N MET A 316 1.46 -9.86 23.01
CA MET A 316 1.24 -11.30 23.22
C MET A 316 0.29 -11.86 22.14
N ALA A 317 -0.82 -11.20 21.87
CA ALA A 317 -1.79 -11.65 20.87
C ALA A 317 -1.19 -11.71 19.45
N SER A 318 -0.36 -10.74 19.08
CA SER A 318 0.30 -10.70 17.75
C SER A 318 1.36 -11.79 17.57
N GLY A 319 1.97 -12.27 18.66
CA GLY A 319 2.97 -13.35 18.64
C GLY A 319 2.44 -14.74 18.95
N ARG A 320 1.12 -14.91 19.02
CA ARG A 320 0.51 -16.19 19.43
C ARG A 320 0.71 -17.34 18.45
N TYR A 321 0.82 -17.04 17.17
CA TYR A 321 0.93 -18.04 16.11
C TYR A 321 2.12 -17.74 15.21
N PRO A 322 2.70 -18.77 14.56
CA PRO A 322 3.69 -18.53 13.52
C PRO A 322 3.06 -17.71 12.38
N THR A 323 3.86 -16.87 11.78
CA THR A 323 3.48 -16.17 10.56
C THR A 323 3.60 -17.16 9.40
N GLU A 324 2.50 -17.47 8.73
CA GLU A 324 2.50 -18.33 7.55
C GLU A 324 2.13 -17.53 6.32
N GLU A 325 3.11 -17.22 5.47
CA GLU A 325 2.94 -16.49 4.22
C GLU A 325 2.78 -17.48 3.05
N TRP A 326 1.77 -17.23 2.22
CA TRP A 326 1.50 -17.99 1.02
C TRP A 326 1.76 -17.15 -0.21
N SER A 327 2.37 -17.76 -1.22
CA SER A 327 2.61 -17.10 -2.49
C SER A 327 2.51 -18.05 -3.65
N PHE A 328 2.16 -17.54 -4.82
CA PHE A 328 2.09 -18.33 -6.05
C PHE A 328 2.21 -17.43 -7.29
N ILE A 329 2.43 -18.07 -8.43
CA ILE A 329 2.39 -17.42 -9.73
C ILE A 329 1.06 -17.79 -10.40
N ALA A 330 0.22 -16.78 -10.65
CA ALA A 330 -1.01 -16.92 -11.41
C ALA A 330 -0.76 -16.61 -12.88
N GLN A 331 -1.39 -17.35 -13.80
CA GLN A 331 -1.45 -16.97 -15.19
C GLN A 331 -2.28 -15.67 -15.33
N ALA A 332 -1.78 -14.70 -16.08
CA ALA A 332 -2.47 -13.44 -16.27
C ALA A 332 -3.81 -13.61 -17.03
N ARG A 333 -3.87 -14.61 -17.91
CA ARG A 333 -5.03 -14.96 -18.74
C ARG A 333 -5.13 -16.48 -18.88
N PRO A 334 -5.63 -17.18 -17.86
CA PRO A 334 -5.76 -18.60 -17.93
C PRO A 334 -6.83 -19.02 -18.93
N VAL A 335 -6.55 -20.11 -19.66
CA VAL A 335 -7.50 -20.76 -20.55
C VAL A 335 -7.58 -22.24 -20.23
N ASP A 336 -8.73 -22.85 -20.47
CA ASP A 336 -8.92 -24.31 -20.36
C ASP A 336 -8.32 -25.07 -21.56
N ALA A 337 -8.53 -26.39 -21.59
CA ALA A 337 -8.03 -27.27 -22.65
C ALA A 337 -8.59 -26.92 -24.03
N ASP A 338 -9.80 -26.32 -24.07
CA ASP A 338 -10.47 -25.94 -25.30
C ASP A 338 -10.16 -24.49 -25.70
N GLY A 339 -9.32 -23.78 -24.92
CA GLY A 339 -8.91 -22.41 -25.15
C GLY A 339 -9.91 -21.35 -24.67
N PHE A 340 -10.91 -21.75 -23.89
CA PHE A 340 -11.83 -20.80 -23.27
C PHE A 340 -11.26 -20.23 -21.97
N PRO A 341 -11.66 -18.99 -21.63
CA PRO A 341 -11.25 -18.37 -20.37
C PRO A 341 -11.58 -19.23 -19.15
N ALA A 342 -10.56 -19.59 -18.36
CA ALA A 342 -10.70 -20.50 -17.22
C ALA A 342 -10.01 -19.93 -15.98
N GLY A 343 -10.72 -19.22 -15.14
CA GLY A 343 -10.24 -18.74 -13.85
C GLY A 343 -10.12 -17.23 -13.74
N PRO A 344 -9.57 -16.73 -12.64
CA PRO A 344 -9.42 -15.30 -12.43
C PRO A 344 -8.41 -14.68 -13.39
N PHE A 345 -8.83 -13.61 -14.09
CA PHE A 345 -7.98 -12.84 -14.98
C PHE A 345 -7.42 -11.62 -14.26
N VAL A 346 -6.32 -11.13 -14.77
CA VAL A 346 -5.82 -9.79 -14.43
C VAL A 346 -6.95 -8.75 -14.56
N GLY A 347 -7.10 -7.93 -13.50
CA GLY A 347 -8.16 -6.93 -13.39
C GLY A 347 -9.46 -7.42 -12.74
N GLN A 348 -9.61 -8.72 -12.48
CA GLN A 348 -10.71 -9.26 -11.67
C GLN A 348 -10.38 -9.34 -10.18
N TYR A 349 -9.12 -9.12 -9.83
CA TYR A 349 -8.63 -9.09 -8.45
C TYR A 349 -7.58 -7.99 -8.28
N SER A 350 -7.46 -7.53 -7.07
CA SER A 350 -6.55 -6.43 -6.68
C SER A 350 -5.95 -6.71 -5.30
N THR A 351 -4.90 -6.00 -4.98
CA THR A 351 -4.37 -5.98 -3.61
C THR A 351 -5.46 -5.52 -2.64
N GLY A 352 -5.62 -6.23 -1.52
CA GLY A 352 -6.68 -6.00 -0.54
C GLY A 352 -7.91 -6.89 -0.71
N ASP A 353 -8.13 -7.51 -1.87
CA ASP A 353 -9.22 -8.46 -2.08
C ASP A 353 -8.97 -9.78 -1.37
N TYR A 354 -10.05 -10.48 -1.03
CA TYR A 354 -9.97 -11.86 -0.58
C TYR A 354 -9.92 -12.81 -1.78
N ALA A 355 -9.21 -13.92 -1.62
CA ALA A 355 -9.08 -14.98 -2.60
C ALA A 355 -9.27 -16.34 -1.94
N ASP A 356 -9.91 -17.26 -2.62
CA ASP A 356 -10.06 -18.64 -2.22
C ASP A 356 -9.06 -19.51 -2.97
N LEU A 357 -8.24 -20.27 -2.24
CA LEU A 357 -7.36 -21.31 -2.79
C LEU A 357 -7.97 -22.67 -2.48
N LYS A 358 -8.21 -23.45 -3.52
CA LYS A 358 -8.75 -24.80 -3.42
C LYS A 358 -7.65 -25.82 -3.67
N PHE A 359 -7.62 -26.85 -2.81
CA PHE A 359 -6.71 -28.01 -2.88
C PHE A 359 -7.51 -29.29 -2.89
N ALA A 360 -7.18 -30.20 -3.78
CA ALA A 360 -7.71 -31.55 -3.71
C ALA A 360 -7.13 -32.29 -2.49
N LYS A 361 -7.92 -33.18 -1.89
CA LYS A 361 -7.41 -34.09 -0.87
C LYS A 361 -6.28 -34.95 -1.45
N PHE A 362 -5.19 -35.10 -0.69
CA PHE A 362 -4.07 -35.94 -1.12
C PHE A 362 -4.48 -37.38 -1.15
N ASP A 363 -4.15 -38.04 -2.25
CA ASP A 363 -4.32 -39.48 -2.46
C ASP A 363 -2.92 -40.11 -2.66
N PRO A 364 -2.42 -40.88 -1.70
CA PRO A 364 -1.10 -41.48 -1.78
C PRO A 364 -0.98 -42.58 -2.86
N GLU A 365 -2.10 -43.18 -3.30
CA GLU A 365 -2.07 -44.23 -4.33
C GLU A 365 -1.88 -43.63 -5.74
N THR A 366 -2.53 -42.52 -6.01
CA THR A 366 -2.48 -41.82 -7.31
C THR A 366 -1.52 -40.63 -7.33
N ASN A 367 -0.99 -40.26 -6.17
CA ASN A 367 -0.21 -39.01 -5.94
C ASN A 367 -0.95 -37.75 -6.41
N ALA A 368 -2.28 -37.76 -6.38
CA ALA A 368 -3.13 -36.62 -6.66
C ALA A 368 -3.28 -35.75 -5.40
N GLY A 369 -3.51 -34.45 -5.59
CA GLY A 369 -3.60 -33.49 -4.49
C GLY A 369 -2.23 -32.99 -4.04
N ASP A 370 -2.19 -32.31 -2.88
CA ASP A 370 -0.97 -31.73 -2.31
C ASP A 370 -0.47 -32.56 -1.11
N PRO A 371 0.77 -33.10 -1.15
CA PRO A 371 1.27 -33.97 -0.08
C PRO A 371 1.55 -33.23 1.23
N TYR A 372 1.72 -31.91 1.22
CA TYR A 372 1.89 -31.09 2.41
C TYR A 372 0.54 -30.67 2.99
N LEU A 373 -0.40 -30.27 2.15
CA LEU A 373 -1.77 -29.89 2.52
C LEU A 373 -2.75 -31.07 2.37
N GLN A 374 -2.42 -32.21 3.00
CA GLN A 374 -3.05 -33.53 2.78
C GLN A 374 -4.57 -33.54 2.92
N ALA A 375 -5.12 -32.75 3.82
CA ALA A 375 -6.57 -32.71 4.04
C ALA A 375 -7.35 -32.11 2.85
N GLY A 376 -6.68 -31.35 2.01
CA GLY A 376 -7.34 -30.58 0.95
C GLY A 376 -8.31 -29.53 1.50
N GLY A 377 -9.22 -29.06 0.65
CA GLY A 377 -10.25 -28.09 1.03
C GLY A 377 -10.06 -26.72 0.38
N THR A 378 -10.75 -25.73 0.91
CA THR A 378 -10.65 -24.35 0.45
C THR A 378 -10.17 -23.45 1.59
N SER A 379 -9.16 -22.66 1.33
CA SER A 379 -8.62 -21.69 2.28
C SER A 379 -8.75 -20.28 1.74
N ARG A 380 -9.34 -19.38 2.54
CA ARG A 380 -9.52 -17.97 2.18
C ARG A 380 -8.39 -17.13 2.73
N HIS A 381 -7.77 -16.33 1.88
CA HIS A 381 -6.67 -15.44 2.20
C HIS A 381 -6.92 -14.06 1.61
N ARG A 382 -6.24 -13.05 2.15
CA ARG A 382 -6.24 -11.72 1.60
C ARG A 382 -5.03 -11.52 0.70
N ILE A 383 -5.21 -10.95 -0.48
CA ILE A 383 -4.11 -10.58 -1.38
C ILE A 383 -3.42 -9.34 -0.82
N VAL A 384 -2.16 -9.46 -0.44
CA VAL A 384 -1.35 -8.34 0.09
C VAL A 384 -0.33 -7.81 -0.89
N GLY A 385 -0.04 -8.55 -1.96
CA GLY A 385 0.89 -8.11 -2.98
C GLY A 385 0.62 -8.74 -4.33
N LEU A 386 0.80 -7.93 -5.37
CA LEU A 386 0.82 -8.32 -6.77
C LEU A 386 2.09 -7.77 -7.40
N SER A 387 2.77 -8.58 -8.22
CA SER A 387 3.91 -8.11 -8.99
C SER A 387 4.05 -8.87 -10.30
N GLY A 388 4.72 -8.25 -11.25
CA GLY A 388 4.94 -8.83 -12.57
C GLY A 388 6.12 -8.17 -13.29
N ASP A 389 6.32 -8.57 -14.53
CA ASP A 389 7.41 -8.10 -15.38
C ASP A 389 6.93 -7.73 -16.81
N GLU A 390 7.86 -7.38 -17.67
CA GLU A 390 7.59 -7.02 -19.06
C GLU A 390 6.99 -8.16 -19.91
N LYS A 391 7.12 -9.41 -19.48
CA LYS A 391 6.58 -10.57 -20.21
C LYS A 391 5.07 -10.68 -20.07
N GLY A 392 4.53 -10.27 -18.90
CA GLY A 392 3.11 -10.17 -18.64
C GLY A 392 2.31 -11.46 -18.70
N ALA A 393 2.98 -12.60 -18.83
CA ALA A 393 2.31 -13.91 -18.90
C ALA A 393 1.84 -14.36 -17.51
N SER A 394 2.44 -13.84 -16.47
CA SER A 394 2.30 -14.31 -15.10
C SER A 394 2.31 -13.16 -14.09
N ILE A 395 1.56 -13.33 -13.03
CA ILE A 395 1.48 -12.41 -11.89
C ILE A 395 1.89 -13.16 -10.63
N ASN A 396 2.86 -12.63 -9.90
CA ASN A 396 3.15 -13.10 -8.55
C ASN A 396 2.05 -12.58 -7.62
N VAL A 397 1.43 -13.49 -6.89
CA VAL A 397 0.40 -13.19 -5.88
C VAL A 397 0.97 -13.52 -4.51
N GLN A 398 1.00 -12.54 -3.63
CA GLN A 398 1.35 -12.71 -2.21
C GLN A 398 0.08 -12.60 -1.38
N LEU A 399 -0.09 -13.51 -0.46
CA LEU A 399 -1.25 -13.59 0.42
C LEU A 399 -0.86 -13.18 1.84
N ALA A 400 -1.82 -12.57 2.55
CA ALA A 400 -1.63 -12.25 3.95
C ALA A 400 -1.36 -13.51 4.76
N PRO A 401 -0.55 -13.40 5.82
CA PRO A 401 -0.37 -14.47 6.77
C PRO A 401 -1.73 -14.94 7.30
N LYS A 402 -1.92 -16.26 7.37
CA LYS A 402 -3.05 -16.84 8.06
C LYS A 402 -2.77 -16.71 9.55
N VAL A 403 -3.54 -15.89 10.24
CA VAL A 403 -3.47 -15.80 11.71
C VAL A 403 -4.37 -16.87 12.30
N GLY A 404 -3.76 -17.88 12.89
CA GLY A 404 -4.41 -18.90 13.69
C GLY A 404 -5.03 -20.04 12.91
N ILE A 405 -4.56 -21.23 13.15
CA ILE A 405 -5.30 -22.50 12.96
C ILE A 405 -5.90 -22.87 14.30
#